data_b71a24748730dcc4d54fb9dcc4b7a6a7
#
_entry.id   b71a24748730dcc4d54fb9dcc4b7a6a7
#
_cell.length_a   1.000
_cell.length_b   1.000
_cell.length_c   1.000
_cell.angle_alpha   90.00
_cell.angle_beta   90.00
_cell.angle_gamma   90.00
#
_symmetry.space_group_name_H-M   'P 1'
#
loop_
_entity.id
_entity.type
_entity.pdbx_description
1 polymer ?
#
loop_
_entity_poly.entity_id
_entity_poly.type
_entity_poly.pdbx_seq_one_letter_code
_entity_poly.pdbx_strand_id
1 'polypeptide(L)'
;MAVAGLVIDGCVRDQVELEEMGFPVFSAGLCIRGTAKKFDGEGALGEPITIGGITINHGDLVLGDNDGLAIIPADQVEDGIQKSIERENKEEATKERLRGGETSMEIYGWDNK
;
A
#
# COMPACT_ATOMS: atom_id res chain seq x y z
N MET A 1 0.63 22.91 -5.63
CA MET A 1 0.57 21.45 -5.78
C MET A 1 0.17 20.88 -4.42
N ALA A 2 -0.90 20.11 -4.33
CA ALA A 2 -1.30 19.47 -3.08
C ALA A 2 -0.59 18.12 -2.97
N VAL A 3 0.08 17.85 -1.83
CA VAL A 3 0.65 16.55 -1.50
C VAL A 3 -0.46 15.70 -0.89
N ALA A 4 -0.73 14.53 -1.45
CA ALA A 4 -1.82 13.65 -1.01
C ALA A 4 -1.47 12.79 0.21
N GLY A 5 -0.19 12.50 0.44
CA GLY A 5 0.31 11.71 1.54
C GLY A 5 1.82 11.56 1.52
N LEU A 6 2.36 10.88 2.51
CA LEU A 6 3.80 10.61 2.66
C LEU A 6 4.04 9.11 2.80
N VAL A 7 4.97 8.59 2.01
CA VAL A 7 5.56 7.25 2.20
C VAL A 7 7.05 7.42 2.46
N ILE A 8 7.54 6.87 3.55
CA ILE A 8 8.94 7.02 3.98
C ILE A 8 9.45 5.73 4.64
N ASP A 9 10.63 5.30 4.32
CA ASP A 9 11.31 4.17 4.94
C ASP A 9 11.96 4.48 6.31
N GLY A 10 11.84 5.74 6.75
CA GLY A 10 12.23 6.20 8.07
C GLY A 10 11.08 6.21 9.06
N CYS A 11 11.39 6.59 10.31
CA CYS A 11 10.40 6.82 11.35
C CYS A 11 9.84 8.26 11.28
N VAL A 12 8.59 8.41 11.73
CA VAL A 12 7.94 9.71 11.91
C VAL A 12 7.60 9.95 13.39
N ARG A 13 7.14 11.14 13.72
CA ARG A 13 6.58 11.52 15.03
C ARG A 13 5.27 12.27 14.84
N ASP A 14 4.65 12.68 15.93
CA ASP A 14 3.41 13.46 15.94
C ASP A 14 2.23 12.70 15.30
N GLN A 15 2.14 11.38 15.62
CA GLN A 15 1.12 10.49 15.03
C GLN A 15 -0.30 11.01 15.25
N VAL A 16 -0.62 11.44 16.47
CA VAL A 16 -1.98 11.89 16.84
C VAL A 16 -2.38 13.09 15.99
N GLU A 17 -1.49 14.06 15.87
CA GLU A 17 -1.71 15.27 15.09
C GLU A 17 -1.87 14.96 13.59
N LEU A 18 -1.08 14.03 13.07
CA LEU A 18 -1.17 13.60 11.66
C LEU A 18 -2.50 12.89 11.39
N GLU A 19 -2.96 12.05 12.31
CA GLU A 19 -4.25 11.36 12.23
C GLU A 19 -5.42 12.37 12.30
N GLU A 20 -5.38 13.33 13.25
CA GLU A 20 -6.39 14.38 13.36
C GLU A 20 -6.46 15.28 12.13
N MET A 21 -5.32 15.55 11.48
CA MET A 21 -5.27 16.29 10.21
C MET A 21 -5.82 15.50 9.03
N GLY A 22 -5.98 14.18 9.15
CA GLY A 22 -6.37 13.30 8.06
C GLY A 22 -5.32 13.23 6.93
N PHE A 23 -4.04 13.46 7.26
CA PHE A 23 -2.95 13.36 6.30
C PHE A 23 -2.35 11.94 6.30
N PRO A 24 -2.48 11.16 5.22
CA PRO A 24 -1.98 9.80 5.18
C PRO A 24 -0.46 9.74 5.28
N VAL A 25 0.04 8.98 6.24
CA VAL A 25 1.48 8.74 6.41
C VAL A 25 1.76 7.25 6.58
N PHE A 26 2.65 6.73 5.76
CA PHE A 26 3.16 5.36 5.83
C PHE A 26 4.65 5.41 6.13
N SER A 27 5.06 4.86 7.27
CA SER A 27 6.43 4.96 7.76
C SER A 27 6.91 3.62 8.33
N ALA A 28 8.22 3.49 8.51
CA ALA A 28 8.80 2.30 9.15
C ALA A 28 8.53 2.23 10.67
N GLY A 29 7.99 3.29 11.26
CA GLY A 29 7.60 3.32 12.67
C GLY A 29 7.59 4.73 13.25
N LEU A 30 7.51 4.80 14.57
CA LEU A 30 7.50 6.04 15.33
C LEU A 30 8.84 6.24 16.04
N CYS A 31 9.34 7.49 16.03
CA CYS A 31 10.53 7.86 16.78
C CYS A 31 10.50 9.34 17.16
N ILE A 32 10.55 9.62 18.45
CA ILE A 32 10.55 10.99 18.98
C ILE A 32 11.80 11.80 18.63
N ARG A 33 12.88 11.13 18.20
CA ARG A 33 14.16 11.81 17.90
C ARG A 33 13.95 12.80 16.75
N GLY A 34 14.37 14.04 16.98
CA GLY A 34 14.40 15.07 15.95
C GLY A 34 15.48 14.81 14.91
N THR A 35 15.26 15.32 13.71
CA THR A 35 16.23 15.30 12.61
C THR A 35 17.04 16.59 12.55
N ALA A 36 18.32 16.48 12.21
CA ALA A 36 19.13 17.65 11.88
C ALA A 36 18.68 18.22 10.53
N LYS A 37 18.50 19.55 10.48
CA LYS A 37 18.23 20.25 9.22
C LYS A 37 19.56 20.56 8.52
N LYS A 38 19.79 19.96 7.37
CA LYS A 38 20.92 20.27 6.50
C LYS A 38 20.39 21.00 5.25
N PHE A 39 20.92 22.19 4.98
CA PHE A 39 20.53 22.99 3.82
C PHE A 39 21.43 22.74 2.59
N ASP A 40 22.52 22.03 2.79
CA ASP A 40 23.53 21.66 1.79
C ASP A 40 23.44 20.18 1.39
N GLY A 41 22.33 19.49 1.77
CA GLY A 41 22.10 18.12 1.40
C GLY A 41 21.73 17.98 -0.08
N GLU A 42 22.22 16.92 -0.70
CA GLU A 42 21.78 16.51 -2.03
C GLU A 42 20.33 16.00 -1.97
N GLY A 43 19.53 16.36 -2.96
CA GLY A 43 18.14 15.91 -3.12
C GLY A 43 17.75 15.89 -4.58
N ALA A 44 16.77 15.08 -4.91
CA ALA A 44 16.23 14.99 -6.26
C ALA A 44 14.70 14.92 -6.21
N LEU A 45 14.04 15.36 -7.29
CA LEU A 45 12.62 15.24 -7.49
C LEU A 45 12.35 14.46 -8.78
N GLY A 46 11.37 13.55 -8.73
CA GLY A 46 10.97 12.75 -9.88
C GLY A 46 11.91 11.58 -10.21
N GLU A 47 12.98 11.41 -9.44
CA GLU A 47 13.88 10.26 -9.59
C GLU A 47 13.29 9.01 -8.92
N PRO A 48 13.62 7.81 -9.43
CA PRO A 48 13.23 6.56 -8.80
C PRO A 48 13.75 6.45 -7.37
N ILE A 49 12.92 5.92 -6.48
CA ILE A 49 13.30 5.59 -5.10
C ILE A 49 13.11 4.11 -4.84
N THR A 50 13.79 3.58 -3.83
CA THR A 50 13.60 2.19 -3.39
C THR A 50 13.21 2.15 -1.93
N ILE A 51 12.04 1.60 -1.64
CA ILE A 51 11.51 1.41 -0.28
C ILE A 51 11.12 -0.06 -0.11
N GLY A 52 11.60 -0.71 0.97
CA GLY A 52 11.31 -2.11 1.25
C GLY A 52 11.73 -3.08 0.12
N GLY A 53 12.75 -2.73 -0.67
CA GLY A 53 13.19 -3.51 -1.82
C GLY A 53 12.36 -3.30 -3.10
N ILE A 54 11.35 -2.43 -3.06
CA ILE A 54 10.51 -2.09 -4.22
C ILE A 54 10.98 -0.78 -4.81
N THR A 55 11.28 -0.77 -6.10
CA THR A 55 11.57 0.48 -6.84
C THR A 55 10.27 1.15 -7.24
N ILE A 56 10.16 2.43 -6.92
CA ILE A 56 8.98 3.27 -7.19
C ILE A 56 9.44 4.37 -8.14
N ASN A 57 8.81 4.44 -9.30
CA ASN A 57 9.10 5.43 -10.32
C ASN A 57 8.11 6.59 -10.27
N HIS A 58 8.52 7.72 -10.81
CA HIS A 58 7.60 8.83 -11.02
C HIS A 58 6.44 8.40 -11.92
N GLY A 59 5.21 8.61 -11.44
CA GLY A 59 3.97 8.23 -12.15
C GLY A 59 3.39 6.88 -11.75
N ASP A 60 4.09 6.07 -10.94
CA ASP A 60 3.51 4.84 -10.40
C ASP A 60 2.34 5.16 -9.45
N LEU A 61 1.32 4.30 -9.47
CA LEU A 61 0.18 4.41 -8.56
C LEU A 61 0.54 3.81 -7.20
N VAL A 62 0.34 4.60 -6.15
CA VAL A 62 0.49 4.17 -4.77
C VAL A 62 -0.87 4.07 -4.12
N LEU A 63 -1.25 2.88 -3.70
CA LEU A 63 -2.47 2.61 -2.93
C LEU A 63 -2.09 2.18 -1.53
N GLY A 64 -2.72 2.77 -0.53
CA GLY A 64 -2.43 2.44 0.87
C GLY A 64 -3.67 2.43 1.73
N ASP A 65 -3.70 1.49 2.66
CA ASP A 65 -4.69 1.38 3.72
C ASP A 65 -4.03 0.93 5.04
N ASN A 66 -4.81 0.50 6.02
CA ASN A 66 -4.29 0.05 7.31
C ASN A 66 -3.43 -1.23 7.22
N ASP A 67 -3.56 -2.00 6.15
CA ASP A 67 -2.80 -3.24 5.96
C ASP A 67 -1.44 -2.98 5.29
N GLY A 68 -1.28 -1.84 4.62
CA GLY A 68 -0.01 -1.47 4.00
C GLY A 68 -0.15 -0.75 2.67
N LEU A 69 0.85 -0.90 1.82
CA LEU A 69 0.98 -0.23 0.54
C LEU A 69 1.09 -1.22 -0.61
N ALA A 70 0.41 -0.90 -1.71
CA ALA A 70 0.64 -1.52 -3.02
C ALA A 70 1.17 -0.47 -3.99
N ILE A 71 2.21 -0.83 -4.73
CA ILE A 71 2.79 -0.02 -5.80
C ILE A 71 2.46 -0.69 -7.13
N ILE A 72 1.81 0.06 -8.01
CA ILE A 72 1.42 -0.42 -9.34
C ILE A 72 2.14 0.45 -10.37
N PRO A 73 3.00 -0.14 -11.21
CA PRO A 73 3.64 0.57 -12.30
C PRO A 73 2.61 1.28 -13.19
N ALA A 74 2.94 2.48 -13.65
CA ALA A 74 2.00 3.35 -14.38
C ALA A 74 1.38 2.66 -15.61
N ASP A 75 2.13 1.82 -16.30
CA ASP A 75 1.71 1.05 -17.48
C ASP A 75 0.87 -0.19 -17.16
N GLN A 76 0.74 -0.55 -15.87
CA GLN A 76 -0.02 -1.72 -15.41
C GLN A 76 -1.29 -1.36 -14.63
N VAL A 77 -1.61 -0.08 -14.50
CA VAL A 77 -2.72 0.38 -13.65
C VAL A 77 -4.07 -0.16 -14.14
N GLU A 78 -4.35 -0.08 -15.44
CA GLU A 78 -5.63 -0.57 -15.98
C GLU A 78 -5.81 -2.08 -15.82
N ASP A 79 -4.77 -2.85 -16.13
CA ASP A 79 -4.75 -4.31 -15.95
C ASP A 79 -4.88 -4.69 -14.46
N GLY A 80 -4.18 -3.96 -13.58
CA GLY A 80 -4.27 -4.13 -12.13
C GLY A 80 -5.67 -3.88 -11.59
N ILE A 81 -6.36 -2.84 -12.04
CA ILE A 81 -7.74 -2.54 -11.66
C ILE A 81 -8.68 -3.67 -12.11
N GLN A 82 -8.55 -4.11 -13.37
CA GLN A 82 -9.40 -5.19 -13.91
C GLN A 82 -9.22 -6.48 -13.10
N LYS A 83 -7.99 -6.88 -12.84
CA LYS A 83 -7.67 -8.06 -12.03
C LYS A 83 -8.18 -7.95 -10.59
N SER A 84 -8.14 -6.76 -10.02
CA SER A 84 -8.67 -6.51 -8.66
C SER A 84 -10.19 -6.71 -8.61
N ILE A 85 -10.93 -6.21 -9.59
CA ILE A 85 -12.37 -6.38 -9.71
C ILE A 85 -12.73 -7.88 -9.87
N GLU A 86 -12.01 -8.58 -10.74
CA GLU A 86 -12.21 -10.02 -10.94
C GLU A 86 -11.96 -10.82 -9.66
N ARG A 87 -10.92 -10.46 -8.92
CA ARG A 87 -10.61 -11.08 -7.63
C ARG A 87 -11.69 -10.82 -6.60
N GLU A 88 -12.16 -9.58 -6.46
CA GLU A 88 -13.23 -9.22 -5.53
C GLU A 88 -14.51 -10.00 -5.81
N ASN A 89 -14.92 -10.10 -7.09
CA ASN A 89 -16.06 -10.88 -7.51
C ASN A 89 -15.91 -12.38 -7.17
N LYS A 90 -14.71 -12.94 -7.38
CA LYS A 90 -14.39 -14.32 -7.01
C LYS A 90 -14.44 -14.55 -5.50
N GLU A 91 -13.91 -13.60 -4.73
CA GLU A 91 -13.93 -13.68 -3.27
C GLU A 91 -15.36 -13.61 -2.73
N GLU A 92 -16.23 -12.77 -3.30
CA GLU A 92 -17.64 -12.71 -2.90
C GLU A 92 -18.39 -14.02 -3.24
N ALA A 93 -18.17 -14.57 -4.43
CA ALA A 93 -18.72 -15.88 -4.79
C ALA A 93 -18.24 -16.99 -3.83
N THR A 94 -16.97 -16.94 -3.40
CA THR A 94 -16.42 -17.88 -2.41
C THR A 94 -17.09 -17.71 -1.05
N LYS A 95 -17.31 -16.46 -0.59
CA LYS A 95 -18.04 -16.18 0.66
C LYS A 95 -19.47 -16.72 0.64
N GLU A 96 -20.18 -16.58 -0.48
CA GLU A 96 -21.53 -17.12 -0.64
C GLU A 96 -21.55 -18.67 -0.54
N ARG A 97 -20.58 -19.35 -1.14
CA ARG A 97 -20.43 -20.80 -1.03
C ARG A 97 -20.17 -21.25 0.41
N LEU A 98 -19.27 -20.52 1.13
CA LEU A 98 -19.00 -20.77 2.54
C LEU A 98 -20.24 -20.56 3.42
N ARG A 99 -21.02 -19.48 3.18
CA ARG A 99 -22.31 -19.24 3.87
C ARG A 99 -23.32 -20.33 3.57
N GLY A 100 -23.28 -20.92 2.38
CA GLY A 100 -24.08 -22.06 1.96
C GLY A 100 -23.69 -23.40 2.61
N GLY A 101 -22.59 -23.42 3.38
CA GLY A 101 -22.13 -24.60 4.14
C GLY A 101 -21.03 -25.40 3.44
N GLU A 102 -20.55 -24.99 2.27
CA GLU A 102 -19.37 -25.59 1.66
C GLU A 102 -18.12 -25.27 2.50
N THR A 103 -17.21 -26.20 2.57
CA THR A 103 -15.92 -26.00 3.26
C THR A 103 -14.87 -25.43 2.32
N SER A 104 -13.85 -24.75 2.88
CA SER A 104 -12.72 -24.29 2.08
C SER A 104 -11.98 -25.42 1.38
N MET A 105 -11.95 -26.62 1.98
CA MET A 105 -11.37 -27.81 1.38
C MET A 105 -12.06 -28.19 0.07
N GLU A 106 -13.41 -28.23 0.10
CA GLU A 106 -14.24 -28.52 -1.09
C GLU A 106 -14.10 -27.42 -2.14
N ILE A 107 -14.16 -26.13 -1.72
CA ILE A 107 -14.09 -24.98 -2.62
C ILE A 107 -12.79 -24.97 -3.42
N TYR A 108 -11.66 -25.28 -2.78
CA TYR A 108 -10.34 -25.28 -3.40
C TYR A 108 -9.87 -26.65 -3.89
N GLY A 109 -10.71 -27.69 -3.75
CA GLY A 109 -10.41 -29.05 -4.24
C GLY A 109 -9.26 -29.72 -3.49
N TRP A 110 -9.09 -29.41 -2.21
CA TRP A 110 -8.02 -29.99 -1.39
C TRP A 110 -8.43 -31.30 -0.68
N ASP A 111 -9.70 -31.63 -0.69
CA ASP A 111 -10.27 -32.84 -0.12
C ASP A 111 -9.94 -34.13 -0.91
N ASN A 112 -9.44 -33.97 -2.16
CA ASN A 112 -9.08 -35.07 -3.06
C ASN A 112 -7.57 -35.31 -3.20
N LYS A 113 -6.76 -34.83 -2.26
CA LYS A 113 -5.31 -35.02 -2.29
C LYS A 113 -4.81 -35.96 -1.21
#